data_db939233c576d126345a6e7e266f8f1e
#
_entry.id   db939233c576d126345a6e7e266f8f1e
#
_cell.length_a   1.000
_cell.length_b   1.000
_cell.length_c   1.000
_cell.angle_alpha   90.00
_cell.angle_beta   90.00
_cell.angle_gamma   90.00
#
_symmetry.space_group_name_H-M   'P 1'
#
loop_
_entity.id
_entity.type
_entity.pdbx_description
1 polymer ?
#
loop_
_entity_poly.entity_id
_entity_poly.type
_entity_poly.pdbx_seq_one_letter_code
_entity_poly.pdbx_strand_id
1 'polypeptide(L)'
;MIINSSVHSSGLRTSVKEHKKDSYAEHKDRVTIEGHREDPHGKPLELFAVNCVKDRTSQDMELSSREYKILLKPENFEDMEKGIGKFWKTVKKLAKEEGFDVKSTYSDEAGDPRFVTYLDTPDFALNKLGYTLRRRQKHEFKAGEDRVKKYELTLKYRNSDINMSSGKDVSPAESLDGSVKFEDDIVAGGNAIKSVYSKSGKVELKEETGNSLDDYMDIFPGLKETGLSPESQLHHVNNKKIEEYKAELGEIDFGGVKGEASLSVWYNQGKDKTPVIGEFSFSYDIDDSENKEKIDNFVRSLQRELSSSIADGITKTELIYGKKGEE
;
A
#
# COMPACT_ATOMS: atom_id res chain seq x y z
N MET A 1 9.53 19.94 34.14
CA MET A 1 10.47 18.83 34.34
C MET A 1 11.70 19.12 33.48
N ILE A 2 12.84 19.31 34.08
CA ILE A 2 14.10 19.59 33.33
C ILE A 2 14.77 18.24 33.09
N ILE A 3 14.84 17.81 31.83
CA ILE A 3 15.60 16.64 31.46
C ILE A 3 16.92 17.14 30.90
N ASN A 4 18.01 17.00 31.69
CA ASN A 4 19.36 17.23 31.22
C ASN A 4 19.88 15.94 30.62
N SER A 5 19.93 15.84 29.30
CA SER A 5 20.71 14.81 28.62
C SER A 5 21.99 15.45 28.07
N SER A 6 23.12 15.14 28.65
CA SER A 6 24.44 15.55 28.15
C SER A 6 24.99 14.43 27.26
N VAL A 7 25.08 14.65 25.97
CA VAL A 7 25.83 13.78 25.08
C VAL A 7 27.20 14.40 24.84
N HIS A 8 28.28 13.71 25.23
CA HIS A 8 29.63 14.09 24.94
C HIS A 8 30.07 13.48 23.62
N SER A 9 30.20 14.29 22.62
CA SER A 9 31.10 14.01 21.50
C SER A 9 31.63 15.34 20.97
N SER A 10 32.94 15.52 21.04
CA SER A 10 33.73 16.59 20.42
C SER A 10 33.16 18.02 20.56
N GLY A 11 33.14 18.55 21.78
CA GLY A 11 33.06 20.00 22.00
C GLY A 11 31.67 20.65 21.81
N LEU A 12 30.59 19.92 21.68
CA LEU A 12 29.24 20.48 21.61
C LEU A 12 28.50 20.20 22.93
N ARG A 13 28.03 21.25 23.61
CA ARG A 13 27.03 21.13 24.67
C ARG A 13 25.69 21.60 24.14
N THR A 14 24.70 20.73 24.12
CA THR A 14 23.32 21.05 23.75
C THR A 14 22.42 20.99 24.98
N SER A 15 21.64 22.03 25.24
CA SER A 15 20.56 22.01 26.25
C SER A 15 19.22 22.21 25.58
N VAL A 16 18.28 21.34 25.89
CA VAL A 16 16.89 21.45 25.40
C VAL A 16 16.02 22.01 26.52
N LYS A 17 15.33 23.11 26.28
CA LYS A 17 14.31 23.66 27.18
C LYS A 17 12.92 23.48 26.57
N GLU A 18 12.10 22.70 27.26
CA GLU A 18 10.68 22.55 26.94
C GLU A 18 9.85 23.58 27.75
N HIS A 19 9.04 24.38 27.08
CA HIS A 19 8.06 25.27 27.70
C HIS A 19 6.66 24.75 27.47
N LYS A 20 6.00 24.26 28.53
CA LYS A 20 4.55 24.01 28.54
C LYS A 20 3.81 25.32 28.89
N LYS A 21 2.89 25.70 28.04
CA LYS A 21 1.83 26.69 28.39
C LYS A 21 0.47 25.99 28.32
N ASP A 22 -0.24 26.02 29.44
CA ASP A 22 -1.62 25.57 29.53
C ASP A 22 -2.57 26.64 28.97
N SER A 23 -3.52 26.20 28.24
CA SER A 23 -4.90 26.62 27.96
C SER A 23 -5.21 26.97 26.50
N TYR A 24 -6.12 26.19 25.95
CA TYR A 24 -7.02 26.43 24.81
C TYR A 24 -6.51 27.36 23.69
N ALA A 25 -5.90 26.76 22.70
CA ALA A 25 -5.79 27.07 21.28
C ALA A 25 -4.42 26.62 20.76
N GLU A 26 -4.41 25.85 19.70
CA GLU A 26 -3.27 25.49 18.84
C GLU A 26 -1.95 25.12 19.58
N HIS A 27 -1.75 23.83 19.85
CA HIS A 27 -0.46 23.35 20.34
C HIS A 27 0.56 23.41 19.21
N LYS A 28 1.34 24.47 19.19
CA LYS A 28 2.62 24.53 18.45
C LYS A 28 3.74 24.14 19.42
N ASP A 29 4.17 22.90 19.37
CA ASP A 29 5.38 22.49 20.09
C ASP A 29 6.60 23.11 19.39
N ARG A 30 7.17 24.13 20.02
CA ARG A 30 8.37 24.80 19.51
C ARG A 30 9.59 24.19 20.20
N VAL A 31 10.37 23.43 19.46
CA VAL A 31 11.66 22.96 19.93
C VAL A 31 12.72 23.98 19.52
N THR A 32 13.31 24.65 20.50
CA THR A 32 14.43 25.56 20.28
C THR A 32 15.72 24.82 20.67
N ILE A 33 16.60 24.60 19.71
CA ILE A 33 17.92 24.03 19.95
C ILE A 33 18.91 25.18 20.01
N GLU A 34 19.43 25.46 21.20
CA GLU A 34 20.52 26.43 21.39
C GLU A 34 21.86 25.68 21.45
N GLY A 35 22.69 25.88 20.47
CA GLY A 35 24.06 25.32 20.45
C GLY A 35 25.11 26.43 20.43
N HIS A 36 26.06 26.39 21.35
CA HIS A 36 27.25 27.25 21.34
C HIS A 36 28.41 26.49 20.70
N ARG A 37 28.92 27.03 19.61
CA ARG A 37 30.17 26.57 19.00
C ARG A 37 31.22 27.63 19.23
N GLU A 38 32.30 27.27 19.92
CA GLU A 38 33.45 28.16 20.05
C GLU A 38 34.36 27.97 18.82
N ASP A 39 34.72 29.10 18.21
CA ASP A 39 35.75 29.14 17.19
C ASP A 39 37.11 28.85 17.87
N PRO A 40 38.08 28.20 17.19
CA PRO A 40 39.42 27.93 17.70
C PRO A 40 40.18 29.20 18.15
N HIS A 41 39.68 30.39 17.85
CA HIS A 41 40.26 31.68 18.23
C HIS A 41 39.42 32.46 19.27
N GLY A 42 38.41 31.82 19.92
CA GLY A 42 37.70 32.36 21.06
C GLY A 42 36.70 33.49 20.77
N LYS A 43 36.27 33.67 19.53
CA LYS A 43 35.19 34.64 19.19
C LYS A 43 33.83 33.94 19.18
N PRO A 44 32.79 34.53 19.80
CA PRO A 44 31.44 33.97 19.68
C PRO A 44 30.94 34.06 18.24
N LEU A 45 30.59 32.92 17.64
CA LEU A 45 29.88 32.89 16.39
C LEU A 45 28.39 33.13 16.67
N GLU A 46 27.77 34.06 15.92
CA GLU A 46 26.34 34.31 16.02
C GLU A 46 25.55 33.05 15.69
N LEU A 47 24.55 32.78 16.53
CA LEU A 47 23.71 31.61 16.46
C LEU A 47 22.69 31.78 15.35
N PHE A 48 22.65 30.84 14.40
CA PHE A 48 21.48 30.64 13.55
C PHE A 48 20.49 29.74 14.29
N ALA A 49 19.40 30.33 14.78
CA ALA A 49 18.28 29.56 15.29
C ALA A 49 17.54 28.89 14.11
N VAL A 50 17.71 27.59 13.93
CA VAL A 50 16.89 26.82 13.00
C VAL A 50 15.57 26.54 13.72
N ASN A 51 14.55 27.35 13.40
CA ASN A 51 13.18 27.08 13.81
C ASN A 51 12.65 25.93 12.96
N CYS A 52 12.74 24.70 13.43
CA CYS A 52 11.94 23.59 12.88
C CYS A 52 10.51 23.75 13.42
N VAL A 53 9.68 24.45 12.68
CA VAL A 53 8.24 24.38 12.89
C VAL A 53 7.77 23.09 12.24
N LYS A 54 7.47 22.08 13.04
CA LYS A 54 6.64 20.96 12.57
C LYS A 54 5.22 21.53 12.43
N ASP A 55 4.89 21.99 11.22
CA ASP A 55 3.49 22.20 10.87
C ASP A 55 2.82 20.82 10.83
N ARG A 56 2.15 20.46 11.94
CA ARG A 56 1.19 19.36 11.97
C ARG A 56 -0.10 19.82 11.32
N THR A 57 -0.11 19.92 9.99
CA THR A 57 -1.33 20.15 9.20
C THR A 57 -1.73 18.95 8.35
N SER A 58 -0.95 17.85 8.36
CA SER A 58 -1.42 16.53 7.97
C SER A 58 -1.64 15.73 9.25
N GLN A 59 -2.85 15.22 9.49
CA GLN A 59 -3.06 14.15 10.45
C GLN A 59 -2.09 13.04 10.05
N ASP A 60 -1.03 12.83 10.87
CA ASP A 60 -0.15 11.67 10.74
C ASP A 60 -1.06 10.45 10.94
N MET A 61 -1.53 9.87 9.84
CA MET A 61 -2.40 8.72 9.87
C MET A 61 -1.55 7.53 10.31
N GLU A 62 -1.90 6.93 11.44
CA GLU A 62 -1.23 5.72 11.91
C GLU A 62 -1.50 4.55 10.96
N LEU A 63 -0.54 3.61 10.89
CA LEU A 63 -0.72 2.37 10.14
C LEU A 63 -1.97 1.64 10.67
N SER A 64 -2.91 1.33 9.78
CA SER A 64 -4.15 0.65 10.13
C SER A 64 -4.05 -0.87 10.05
N SER A 65 -3.29 -1.39 9.10
CA SER A 65 -3.23 -2.82 8.85
C SER A 65 -1.88 -3.26 8.25
N ARG A 66 -1.62 -4.57 8.30
CA ARG A 66 -0.57 -5.24 7.54
C ARG A 66 -1.19 -6.18 6.52
N GLU A 67 -0.66 -6.16 5.32
CA GLU A 67 -1.06 -7.09 4.26
C GLU A 67 0.15 -7.85 3.74
N TYR A 68 0.16 -9.17 3.96
CA TYR A 68 1.17 -10.06 3.38
C TYR A 68 0.75 -10.48 1.98
N LYS A 69 1.69 -10.46 1.05
CA LYS A 69 1.48 -10.77 -0.36
C LYS A 69 2.52 -11.76 -0.86
N ILE A 70 2.05 -12.82 -1.51
CA ILE A 70 2.88 -13.80 -2.20
C ILE A 70 2.41 -13.88 -3.64
N LEU A 71 3.29 -13.56 -4.58
CA LEU A 71 3.00 -13.71 -6.00
C LEU A 71 3.26 -15.14 -6.45
N LEU A 72 2.38 -15.65 -7.29
CA LEU A 72 2.34 -17.02 -7.75
C LEU A 72 2.46 -17.07 -9.27
N LYS A 73 3.26 -18.00 -9.76
CA LYS A 73 3.47 -18.20 -11.19
C LYS A 73 2.17 -18.49 -11.93
N PRO A 74 2.00 -17.97 -13.14
CA PRO A 74 0.77 -18.12 -13.92
C PRO A 74 0.43 -19.58 -14.24
N GLU A 75 1.41 -20.48 -14.39
CA GLU A 75 1.20 -21.89 -14.69
C GLU A 75 0.37 -22.62 -13.63
N ASN A 76 0.31 -22.09 -12.43
CA ASN A 76 -0.54 -22.65 -11.38
C ASN A 76 -2.05 -22.42 -11.63
N PHE A 77 -2.42 -21.57 -12.61
CA PHE A 77 -3.78 -21.08 -12.84
C PHE A 77 -4.26 -21.27 -14.29
N GLU A 78 -3.69 -22.22 -15.03
CA GLU A 78 -4.25 -22.66 -16.32
C GLU A 78 -5.68 -23.18 -16.16
N ASP A 79 -5.92 -23.90 -15.07
CA ASP A 79 -7.25 -24.19 -14.52
C ASP A 79 -7.36 -23.40 -13.21
N MET A 80 -8.09 -22.29 -13.25
CA MET A 80 -8.13 -21.31 -12.16
C MET A 80 -8.66 -21.92 -10.86
N GLU A 81 -9.82 -22.55 -10.92
CA GLU A 81 -10.51 -23.07 -9.72
C GLU A 81 -9.68 -24.17 -9.06
N LYS A 82 -9.16 -25.07 -9.87
CA LYS A 82 -8.26 -26.14 -9.39
C LYS A 82 -6.96 -25.58 -8.82
N GLY A 83 -6.40 -24.55 -9.45
CA GLY A 83 -5.19 -23.87 -8.99
C GLY A 83 -5.41 -23.22 -7.62
N ILE A 84 -6.48 -22.46 -7.48
CA ILE A 84 -6.87 -21.81 -6.22
C ILE A 84 -7.12 -22.87 -5.13
N GLY A 85 -7.92 -23.89 -5.43
CA GLY A 85 -8.25 -24.94 -4.46
C GLY A 85 -7.02 -25.72 -3.99
N LYS A 86 -6.10 -26.06 -4.90
CA LYS A 86 -4.84 -26.74 -4.56
C LYS A 86 -3.95 -25.84 -3.67
N PHE A 87 -3.80 -24.58 -4.03
CA PHE A 87 -3.04 -23.60 -3.25
C PHE A 87 -3.62 -23.46 -1.84
N TRP A 88 -4.93 -23.20 -1.73
CA TRP A 88 -5.60 -23.01 -0.45
C TRP A 88 -5.54 -24.27 0.44
N LYS A 89 -5.61 -25.44 -0.15
CA LYS A 89 -5.41 -26.71 0.58
C LYS A 89 -4.02 -26.77 1.21
N THR A 90 -2.99 -26.33 0.52
CA THR A 90 -1.62 -26.27 1.04
C THR A 90 -1.49 -25.27 2.18
N VAL A 91 -2.05 -24.06 2.02
CA VAL A 91 -2.08 -23.04 3.07
C VAL A 91 -2.75 -23.56 4.34
N LYS A 92 -3.93 -24.18 4.21
CA LYS A 92 -4.67 -24.77 5.35
C LYS A 92 -3.89 -25.87 6.06
N LYS A 93 -3.18 -26.71 5.30
CA LYS A 93 -2.34 -27.77 5.86
C LYS A 93 -1.22 -27.17 6.72
N LEU A 94 -0.46 -26.22 6.15
CA LEU A 94 0.64 -25.57 6.87
C LEU A 94 0.17 -24.78 8.08
N ALA A 95 -0.92 -24.02 7.97
CA ALA A 95 -1.49 -23.30 9.09
C ALA A 95 -1.80 -24.25 10.26
N LYS A 96 -2.41 -25.40 9.96
CA LYS A 96 -2.72 -26.43 10.97
C LYS A 96 -1.45 -27.04 11.58
N GLU A 97 -0.41 -27.29 10.77
CA GLU A 97 0.87 -27.84 11.24
C GLU A 97 1.60 -26.88 12.18
N GLU A 98 1.41 -25.55 11.99
CA GLU A 98 1.93 -24.52 12.88
C GLU A 98 0.99 -24.12 14.03
N GLY A 99 -0.14 -24.83 14.19
CA GLY A 99 -1.07 -24.64 15.28
C GLY A 99 -2.04 -23.47 15.12
N PHE A 100 -2.25 -23.03 13.87
CA PHE A 100 -3.23 -21.98 13.55
C PHE A 100 -4.56 -22.57 13.09
N ASP A 101 -5.65 -21.91 13.48
CA ASP A 101 -6.98 -22.25 13.04
C ASP A 101 -7.33 -21.57 11.72
N VAL A 102 -8.06 -22.29 10.86
CA VAL A 102 -8.52 -21.73 9.57
C VAL A 102 -10.00 -21.94 9.40
N LYS A 103 -10.72 -20.82 9.24
CA LYS A 103 -12.13 -20.79 8.87
C LYS A 103 -12.23 -20.52 7.37
N SER A 104 -12.41 -21.60 6.58
CA SER A 104 -12.55 -21.47 5.12
C SER A 104 -13.96 -21.05 4.74
N THR A 105 -14.07 -20.07 3.83
CA THR A 105 -15.31 -19.65 3.18
C THR A 105 -15.29 -19.93 1.68
N TYR A 106 -14.17 -20.43 1.14
CA TYR A 106 -14.01 -20.72 -0.27
C TYR A 106 -14.88 -21.89 -0.71
N SER A 107 -15.72 -21.64 -1.73
CA SER A 107 -16.72 -22.57 -2.27
C SER A 107 -16.35 -23.14 -3.64
N ASP A 108 -15.05 -23.14 -3.99
CA ASP A 108 -14.51 -23.59 -5.27
C ASP A 108 -15.00 -22.75 -6.48
N GLU A 109 -15.50 -21.53 -6.24
CA GLU A 109 -15.89 -20.58 -7.26
C GLU A 109 -15.12 -19.27 -7.07
N ALA A 110 -14.56 -18.74 -8.15
CA ALA A 110 -14.09 -17.38 -8.19
C ALA A 110 -15.27 -16.45 -8.52
N GLY A 111 -15.30 -15.30 -7.87
CA GLY A 111 -16.33 -14.29 -8.14
C GLY A 111 -16.26 -13.74 -9.57
N ASP A 112 -17.25 -12.90 -9.92
CA ASP A 112 -17.27 -12.21 -11.21
C ASP A 112 -15.98 -11.42 -11.48
N PRO A 113 -15.51 -11.43 -12.73
CA PRO A 113 -14.28 -10.74 -13.08
C PRO A 113 -14.40 -9.22 -12.96
N ARG A 114 -13.30 -8.60 -12.55
CA ARG A 114 -13.12 -7.15 -12.58
C ARG A 114 -12.14 -6.80 -13.68
N PHE A 115 -12.42 -5.75 -14.44
CA PHE A 115 -11.46 -5.27 -15.45
C PHE A 115 -10.58 -4.20 -14.84
N VAL A 116 -9.28 -4.47 -14.79
CA VAL A 116 -8.28 -3.61 -14.15
C VAL A 116 -7.45 -2.90 -15.20
N THR A 117 -7.37 -1.58 -15.07
CA THR A 117 -6.46 -0.74 -15.85
C THR A 117 -5.69 0.19 -14.92
N TYR A 118 -4.46 0.50 -15.29
CA TYR A 118 -3.66 1.54 -14.66
C TYR A 118 -3.58 2.73 -15.61
N LEU A 119 -3.63 3.92 -15.04
CA LEU A 119 -3.65 5.18 -15.77
C LEU A 119 -2.43 6.00 -15.37
N ASP A 120 -1.73 6.51 -16.36
CA ASP A 120 -0.58 7.39 -16.15
C ASP A 120 -0.34 8.27 -17.39
N THR A 121 0.51 9.26 -17.27
CA THR A 121 1.02 10.01 -18.42
C THR A 121 1.86 9.12 -19.35
N PRO A 122 2.06 9.48 -20.62
CA PRO A 122 2.86 8.67 -21.54
C PRO A 122 4.27 8.34 -21.05
N ASP A 123 4.86 9.24 -20.27
CA ASP A 123 6.19 9.10 -19.67
C ASP A 123 6.18 8.53 -18.25
N PHE A 124 5.01 8.05 -17.75
CA PHE A 124 4.83 7.46 -16.43
C PHE A 124 5.16 8.41 -15.27
N ALA A 125 4.76 9.70 -15.38
CA ALA A 125 5.09 10.71 -14.39
C ALA A 125 4.53 10.41 -12.99
N LEU A 126 3.30 9.87 -12.88
CA LEU A 126 2.73 9.47 -11.59
C LEU A 126 3.56 8.35 -10.96
N ASN A 127 3.93 7.32 -11.71
CA ASN A 127 4.73 6.20 -11.22
C ASN A 127 6.14 6.63 -10.80
N LYS A 128 6.77 7.54 -11.56
CA LYS A 128 8.07 8.12 -11.18
C LYS A 128 8.02 8.85 -9.85
N LEU A 129 6.89 9.47 -9.53
CA LEU A 129 6.64 10.16 -8.25
C LEU A 129 6.18 9.22 -7.13
N GLY A 130 6.07 7.90 -7.36
CA GLY A 130 5.65 6.91 -6.38
C GLY A 130 4.15 6.65 -6.32
N TYR A 131 3.37 7.28 -7.20
CA TYR A 131 1.93 7.05 -7.28
C TYR A 131 1.56 5.97 -8.29
N THR A 132 0.45 5.31 -8.04
CA THR A 132 -0.27 4.47 -9.01
C THR A 132 -1.74 4.84 -8.99
N LEU A 133 -2.31 5.09 -10.15
CA LEU A 133 -3.74 5.33 -10.33
C LEU A 133 -4.35 4.12 -11.03
N ARG A 134 -5.22 3.42 -10.32
CA ARG A 134 -5.85 2.19 -10.80
C ARG A 134 -7.35 2.37 -10.92
N ARG A 135 -7.91 1.91 -12.02
CA ARG A 135 -9.34 1.81 -12.25
C ARG A 135 -9.74 0.34 -12.34
N ARG A 136 -10.74 -0.06 -11.57
CA ARG A 136 -11.41 -1.35 -11.67
C ARG A 136 -12.83 -1.15 -12.12
N GLN A 137 -13.21 -1.72 -13.24
CA GLN A 137 -14.59 -1.81 -13.66
C GLN A 137 -15.21 -3.10 -13.12
N LYS A 138 -16.30 -2.97 -12.39
CA LYS A 138 -17.10 -4.08 -11.86
C LYS A 138 -18.45 -4.10 -12.57
N HIS A 139 -19.08 -5.26 -12.57
CA HIS A 139 -20.48 -5.40 -12.99
C HIS A 139 -21.31 -5.78 -11.76
N GLU A 140 -22.32 -5.00 -11.43
CA GLU A 140 -23.28 -5.37 -10.41
C GLU A 140 -24.53 -5.97 -11.08
N PHE A 141 -24.98 -7.09 -10.53
CA PHE A 141 -26.25 -7.69 -10.86
C PHE A 141 -27.27 -7.26 -9.81
N LYS A 142 -28.28 -6.53 -10.25
CA LYS A 142 -29.47 -6.32 -9.45
C LYS A 142 -30.61 -7.16 -10.03
N ALA A 143 -31.32 -7.87 -9.17
CA ALA A 143 -32.43 -8.70 -9.59
C ALA A 143 -33.47 -7.86 -10.37
N GLY A 144 -33.66 -8.17 -11.66
CA GLY A 144 -34.62 -7.48 -12.53
C GLY A 144 -34.12 -6.21 -13.21
N GLU A 145 -32.84 -5.86 -13.06
CA GLU A 145 -32.21 -4.71 -13.73
C GLU A 145 -31.10 -5.19 -14.70
N ASP A 146 -30.80 -4.35 -15.70
CA ASP A 146 -29.63 -4.54 -16.55
C ASP A 146 -28.34 -4.44 -15.74
N ARG A 147 -27.28 -5.09 -16.22
CA ARG A 147 -25.94 -5.01 -15.61
C ARG A 147 -25.48 -3.56 -15.48
N VAL A 148 -25.34 -3.10 -14.25
CA VAL A 148 -24.81 -1.76 -13.96
C VAL A 148 -23.27 -1.84 -13.87
N LYS A 149 -22.60 -0.99 -14.64
CA LYS A 149 -21.16 -0.80 -14.52
C LYS A 149 -20.87 0.11 -13.33
N LYS A 150 -19.89 -0.25 -12.53
CA LYS A 150 -19.31 0.61 -11.50
C LYS A 150 -17.79 0.69 -11.68
N TYR A 151 -17.25 1.83 -11.37
CA TYR A 151 -15.83 2.11 -11.49
C TYR A 151 -15.25 2.39 -10.11
N GLU A 152 -14.37 1.52 -9.63
CA GLU A 152 -13.59 1.74 -8.42
C GLU A 152 -12.26 2.40 -8.84
N LEU A 153 -12.03 3.62 -8.39
CA LEU A 153 -10.75 4.29 -8.53
C LEU A 153 -9.94 4.14 -7.25
N THR A 154 -8.66 3.89 -7.41
CA THR A 154 -7.70 3.84 -6.29
C THR A 154 -6.47 4.66 -6.67
N LEU A 155 -6.21 5.72 -5.93
CA LEU A 155 -4.92 6.39 -5.92
C LEU A 155 -4.09 5.81 -4.79
N LYS A 156 -2.89 5.30 -5.10
CA LYS A 156 -2.00 4.72 -4.09
C LYS A 156 -0.60 5.32 -4.20
N TYR A 157 -0.05 5.76 -3.08
CA TYR A 157 1.35 6.14 -2.95
C TYR A 157 2.11 5.07 -2.18
N ARG A 158 3.35 4.75 -2.61
CA ARG A 158 4.22 3.76 -1.97
C ARG A 158 5.62 4.28 -1.76
N ASN A 159 6.17 4.01 -0.58
CA ASN A 159 7.57 4.29 -0.26
C ASN A 159 8.08 3.28 0.78
N SER A 160 9.40 3.04 0.80
CA SER A 160 10.06 2.27 1.87
C SER A 160 10.16 3.06 3.18
N ASP A 161 10.06 4.38 3.13
CA ASP A 161 10.01 5.27 4.30
C ASP A 161 8.55 5.52 4.70
N ILE A 162 8.21 5.16 5.94
CA ILE A 162 6.87 5.33 6.51
C ILE A 162 6.45 6.80 6.55
N ASN A 163 7.37 7.71 6.89
CA ASN A 163 7.07 9.14 6.99
C ASN A 163 6.75 9.75 5.62
N MET A 164 7.47 9.28 4.58
CA MET A 164 7.18 9.70 3.21
C MET A 164 5.80 9.26 2.75
N SER A 165 5.36 8.07 3.17
CA SER A 165 4.05 7.54 2.80
C SER A 165 2.92 8.15 3.63
N SER A 166 3.09 8.34 4.95
CA SER A 166 2.08 8.94 5.83
C SER A 166 1.76 10.38 5.44
N GLY A 167 2.79 11.16 5.07
CA GLY A 167 2.65 12.57 4.71
C GLY A 167 1.98 12.85 3.35
N LYS A 168 1.65 11.81 2.55
CA LYS A 168 1.00 12.03 1.25
C LYS A 168 -0.51 12.07 1.37
N ASP A 169 -1.12 13.05 0.72
CA ASP A 169 -2.57 13.09 0.57
C ASP A 169 -3.00 12.28 -0.66
N VAL A 170 -3.77 11.24 -0.41
CA VAL A 170 -4.41 10.40 -1.43
C VAL A 170 -5.92 10.34 -1.21
N SER A 171 -6.43 11.21 -0.34
CA SER A 171 -7.85 11.20 0.05
C SER A 171 -8.74 11.57 -1.14
N PRO A 172 -9.87 10.88 -1.31
CA PRO A 172 -10.93 11.37 -2.18
C PRO A 172 -11.44 12.72 -1.68
N ALA A 173 -11.96 13.54 -2.60
CA ALA A 173 -12.61 14.81 -2.27
C ALA A 173 -13.75 14.58 -1.27
N GLU A 174 -13.95 15.50 -0.32
CA GLU A 174 -14.95 15.40 0.75
C GLU A 174 -16.39 15.21 0.26
N SER A 175 -16.67 15.63 -0.98
CA SER A 175 -17.99 15.45 -1.61
C SER A 175 -18.25 14.01 -2.09
N LEU A 176 -17.24 13.13 -2.06
CA LEU A 176 -17.30 11.77 -2.54
C LEU A 176 -17.28 10.77 -1.37
N ASP A 177 -18.10 9.74 -1.46
CA ASP A 177 -18.07 8.62 -0.51
C ASP A 177 -16.85 7.74 -0.84
N GLY A 178 -15.80 7.89 -0.05
CA GLY A 178 -14.54 7.20 -0.26
C GLY A 178 -13.86 6.81 1.05
N SER A 179 -12.76 6.10 0.94
CA SER A 179 -11.98 5.63 2.09
C SER A 179 -10.50 5.83 1.89
N VAL A 180 -9.77 5.98 2.98
CA VAL A 180 -8.32 6.02 3.01
C VAL A 180 -7.81 4.90 3.90
N LYS A 181 -6.77 4.19 3.42
CA LYS A 181 -6.03 3.20 4.21
C LYS A 181 -4.55 3.51 4.18
N PHE A 182 -3.88 3.28 5.31
CA PHE A 182 -2.43 3.33 5.41
C PHE A 182 -1.93 1.99 5.92
N GLU A 183 -1.19 1.26 5.06
CA GLU A 183 -0.88 -0.15 5.24
C GLU A 183 0.62 -0.42 5.14
N ASP A 184 1.10 -1.40 5.92
CA ASP A 184 2.39 -2.06 5.70
C ASP A 184 2.17 -3.21 4.71
N ASP A 185 2.47 -2.96 3.42
CA ASP A 185 2.45 -3.98 2.36
C ASP A 185 3.71 -4.85 2.51
N ILE A 186 3.56 -6.08 2.98
CA ILE A 186 4.66 -7.03 3.20
C ILE A 186 4.71 -8.01 2.04
N VAL A 187 5.68 -7.82 1.15
CA VAL A 187 5.87 -8.67 -0.03
C VAL A 187 6.84 -9.78 0.29
N ALA A 188 6.38 -11.01 0.20
CA ALA A 188 7.17 -12.21 0.39
C ALA A 188 7.47 -12.86 -0.97
N GLY A 189 8.73 -12.81 -1.38
CA GLY A 189 9.23 -13.41 -2.62
C GLY A 189 10.60 -14.05 -2.39
N GLY A 190 10.88 -15.17 -3.08
CA GLY A 190 12.09 -15.95 -2.88
C GLY A 190 12.29 -16.30 -1.41
N ASN A 191 13.41 -15.87 -0.86
CA ASN A 191 13.74 -16.03 0.56
C ASN A 191 13.60 -14.72 1.35
N ALA A 192 13.08 -13.65 0.74
CA ALA A 192 12.98 -12.34 1.37
C ALA A 192 11.54 -11.97 1.71
N ILE A 193 11.40 -11.25 2.84
CA ILE A 193 10.18 -10.56 3.23
C ILE A 193 10.53 -9.08 3.29
N LYS A 194 9.81 -8.23 2.57
CA LYS A 194 10.08 -6.78 2.48
C LYS A 194 8.82 -5.99 2.76
N SER A 195 8.93 -5.02 3.66
CA SER A 195 7.88 -4.04 3.92
C SER A 195 7.97 -2.86 2.94
N VAL A 196 6.82 -2.40 2.46
CA VAL A 196 6.65 -1.17 1.70
C VAL A 196 5.40 -0.47 2.22
N TYR A 197 5.57 0.71 2.76
CA TYR A 197 4.45 1.47 3.30
C TYR A 197 3.63 2.08 2.19
N SER A 198 2.32 1.89 2.25
CA SER A 198 1.41 2.33 1.20
C SER A 198 0.19 3.05 1.77
N LYS A 199 -0.06 4.26 1.27
CA LYS A 199 -1.27 5.01 1.56
C LYS A 199 -2.16 5.01 0.32
N SER A 200 -3.43 4.64 0.47
CA SER A 200 -4.35 4.49 -0.66
C SER A 200 -5.68 5.16 -0.37
N GLY A 201 -6.12 6.00 -1.30
CA GLY A 201 -7.48 6.53 -1.36
C GLY A 201 -8.31 5.75 -2.37
N LYS A 202 -9.55 5.44 -2.01
CA LYS A 202 -10.47 4.67 -2.85
C LYS A 202 -11.83 5.32 -2.90
N VAL A 203 -12.43 5.33 -4.11
CA VAL A 203 -13.80 5.82 -4.35
C VAL A 203 -14.49 4.95 -5.39
N GLU A 204 -15.81 4.77 -5.27
CA GLU A 204 -16.65 4.16 -6.30
C GLU A 204 -17.45 5.21 -7.06
N LEU A 205 -17.41 5.14 -8.38
CA LEU A 205 -18.11 6.04 -9.30
C LEU A 205 -19.08 5.24 -10.17
N LYS A 206 -20.20 5.87 -10.52
CA LYS A 206 -21.21 5.29 -11.42
C LYS A 206 -20.82 5.41 -12.89
N GLU A 207 -20.03 6.41 -13.22
CA GLU A 207 -19.60 6.74 -14.57
C GLU A 207 -18.08 6.67 -14.70
N GLU A 208 -17.62 6.45 -15.90
CA GLU A 208 -16.19 6.45 -16.22
C GLU A 208 -15.67 7.88 -16.20
N THR A 209 -14.53 8.07 -15.53
CA THR A 209 -13.83 9.37 -15.46
C THR A 209 -13.19 9.70 -16.82
N GLY A 210 -13.05 10.99 -17.13
CA GLY A 210 -12.30 11.47 -18.28
C GLY A 210 -10.83 11.03 -18.30
N ASN A 211 -10.07 11.59 -19.24
CA ASN A 211 -8.67 11.21 -19.44
C ASN A 211 -7.67 12.32 -19.11
N SER A 212 -8.12 13.51 -18.68
CA SER A 212 -7.22 14.57 -18.22
C SER A 212 -6.82 14.33 -16.75
N LEU A 213 -5.63 14.72 -16.37
CA LEU A 213 -5.20 14.65 -14.96
C LEU A 213 -6.09 15.52 -14.06
N ASP A 214 -6.66 16.60 -14.60
CA ASP A 214 -7.60 17.48 -13.90
C ASP A 214 -8.84 16.74 -13.43
N ASP A 215 -9.41 15.86 -14.26
CA ASP A 215 -10.56 15.01 -13.89
C ASP A 215 -10.26 14.17 -12.62
N TYR A 216 -9.00 13.75 -12.45
CA TYR A 216 -8.56 12.99 -11.29
C TYR A 216 -8.12 13.86 -10.12
N MET A 217 -7.67 15.10 -10.36
CA MET A 217 -7.40 16.09 -9.33
C MET A 217 -8.67 16.55 -8.61
N ASP A 218 -9.80 16.51 -9.30
CA ASP A 218 -11.11 16.78 -8.69
C ASP A 218 -11.58 15.61 -7.80
N ILE A 219 -11.15 14.38 -8.11
CA ILE A 219 -11.46 13.19 -7.31
C ILE A 219 -10.45 13.01 -6.18
N PHE A 220 -9.17 13.24 -6.43
CA PHE A 220 -8.06 13.12 -5.47
C PHE A 220 -7.27 14.45 -5.42
N PRO A 221 -7.71 15.42 -4.62
CA PRO A 221 -7.11 16.77 -4.58
C PRO A 221 -5.61 16.79 -4.30
N GLY A 222 -5.08 15.82 -3.54
CA GLY A 222 -3.65 15.69 -3.27
C GLY A 222 -2.78 15.50 -4.51
N LEU A 223 -3.34 15.12 -5.66
CA LEU A 223 -2.61 15.10 -6.93
C LEU A 223 -2.13 16.48 -7.38
N LYS A 224 -2.76 17.56 -6.91
CA LYS A 224 -2.32 18.95 -7.20
C LYS A 224 -0.92 19.24 -6.64
N GLU A 225 -0.53 18.54 -5.57
CA GLU A 225 0.79 18.66 -4.95
C GLU A 225 1.92 18.02 -5.78
N THR A 226 1.59 17.21 -6.79
CA THR A 226 2.58 16.58 -7.67
C THR A 226 3.31 17.56 -8.57
N GLY A 227 2.74 18.75 -8.80
CA GLY A 227 3.26 19.76 -9.74
C GLY A 227 3.08 19.38 -11.22
N LEU A 228 2.38 18.28 -11.51
CA LEU A 228 2.06 17.91 -12.88
C LEU A 228 0.97 18.83 -13.46
N SER A 229 1.04 19.08 -14.78
CA SER A 229 0.02 19.90 -15.45
C SER A 229 -1.35 19.24 -15.42
N PRO A 230 -2.42 19.93 -14.98
CA PRO A 230 -3.78 19.41 -15.01
C PRO A 230 -4.23 18.95 -16.40
N GLU A 231 -3.73 19.58 -17.46
CA GLU A 231 -4.03 19.26 -18.86
C GLU A 231 -3.36 17.98 -19.35
N SER A 232 -2.45 17.39 -18.55
CA SER A 232 -1.77 16.15 -18.92
C SER A 232 -2.79 15.04 -19.19
N GLN A 233 -2.63 14.38 -20.35
CA GLN A 233 -3.51 13.26 -20.72
C GLN A 233 -3.03 11.98 -20.09
N LEU A 234 -3.94 11.26 -19.46
CA LEU A 234 -3.69 9.93 -18.91
C LEU A 234 -4.10 8.86 -19.91
N HIS A 235 -3.27 7.84 -20.03
CA HIS A 235 -3.47 6.71 -20.92
C HIS A 235 -3.45 5.40 -20.13
N HIS A 236 -4.01 4.35 -20.70
CA HIS A 236 -3.83 3.01 -20.16
C HIS A 236 -2.36 2.63 -20.26
N VAL A 237 -1.72 2.39 -19.12
CA VAL A 237 -0.29 2.03 -19.05
C VAL A 237 -0.03 0.81 -19.94
N ASN A 238 0.88 0.98 -20.91
CA ASN A 238 1.25 -0.05 -21.90
C ASN A 238 0.05 -0.71 -22.62
N ASN A 239 -1.10 -0.02 -22.73
CA ASN A 239 -2.35 -0.54 -23.28
C ASN A 239 -2.82 -1.85 -22.62
N LYS A 240 -2.32 -2.17 -21.42
CA LYS A 240 -2.67 -3.41 -20.72
C LYS A 240 -4.06 -3.29 -20.09
N LYS A 241 -4.86 -4.31 -20.36
CA LYS A 241 -6.18 -4.52 -19.75
C LYS A 241 -6.19 -5.90 -19.12
N ILE A 242 -6.42 -5.95 -17.83
CA ILE A 242 -6.38 -7.18 -17.04
C ILE A 242 -7.79 -7.57 -16.64
N GLU A 243 -8.07 -8.85 -16.76
CA GLU A 243 -9.25 -9.47 -16.18
C GLU A 243 -8.84 -10.12 -14.85
N GLU A 244 -9.32 -9.57 -13.74
CA GLU A 244 -8.98 -10.01 -12.40
C GLU A 244 -10.12 -10.81 -11.79
N TYR A 245 -9.84 -12.04 -11.38
CA TYR A 245 -10.71 -12.87 -10.55
C TYR A 245 -10.20 -12.86 -9.13
N LYS A 246 -11.08 -12.67 -8.15
CA LYS A 246 -10.74 -12.71 -6.73
C LYS A 246 -11.59 -13.74 -6.01
N ALA A 247 -10.92 -14.69 -5.37
CA ALA A 247 -11.53 -15.64 -4.45
C ALA A 247 -11.27 -15.19 -3.01
N GLU A 248 -12.34 -15.06 -2.23
CA GLU A 248 -12.23 -14.92 -0.78
C GLU A 248 -12.06 -16.33 -0.19
N LEU A 249 -10.94 -16.56 0.49
CA LEU A 249 -10.56 -17.88 0.95
C LEU A 249 -11.04 -18.17 2.38
N GLY A 250 -11.15 -17.14 3.19
CA GLY A 250 -11.57 -17.20 4.58
C GLY A 250 -10.59 -16.51 5.52
N GLU A 251 -10.57 -16.96 6.77
CA GLU A 251 -9.83 -16.37 7.87
C GLU A 251 -8.78 -17.35 8.40
N ILE A 252 -7.58 -16.87 8.69
CA ILE A 252 -6.53 -17.61 9.42
C ILE A 252 -6.38 -16.95 10.78
N ASP A 253 -6.57 -17.70 11.85
CA ASP A 253 -6.36 -17.21 13.22
C ASP A 253 -4.93 -17.58 13.67
N PHE A 254 -4.08 -16.58 13.79
CA PHE A 254 -2.69 -16.70 14.21
C PHE A 254 -2.50 -16.68 15.74
N GLY A 255 -3.50 -17.16 16.46
CA GLY A 255 -3.51 -17.16 17.93
C GLY A 255 -4.09 -15.88 18.51
N GLY A 256 -5.25 -15.48 18.00
CA GLY A 256 -6.00 -14.26 18.36
C GLY A 256 -5.95 -13.17 17.31
N VAL A 257 -4.94 -13.15 16.43
CA VAL A 257 -4.88 -12.24 15.28
C VAL A 257 -5.51 -12.88 14.06
N LYS A 258 -6.55 -12.28 13.54
CA LYS A 258 -7.35 -12.82 12.43
C LYS A 258 -6.93 -12.20 11.10
N GLY A 259 -6.34 -13.02 10.23
CA GLY A 259 -5.95 -12.63 8.89
C GLY A 259 -7.00 -13.00 7.85
N GLU A 260 -7.60 -12.01 7.21
CA GLU A 260 -8.52 -12.22 6.07
C GLU A 260 -7.74 -12.60 4.82
N ALA A 261 -7.93 -13.83 4.34
CA ALA A 261 -7.18 -14.41 3.23
C ALA A 261 -7.96 -14.34 1.92
N SER A 262 -7.26 -13.95 0.85
CA SER A 262 -7.79 -13.96 -0.51
C SER A 262 -6.73 -14.36 -1.53
N LEU A 263 -7.18 -14.81 -2.71
CA LEU A 263 -6.32 -15.06 -3.85
C LEU A 263 -6.92 -14.41 -5.09
N SER A 264 -6.14 -13.55 -5.74
CA SER A 264 -6.52 -12.95 -7.02
C SER A 264 -5.68 -13.51 -8.15
N VAL A 265 -6.33 -13.82 -9.28
CA VAL A 265 -5.65 -14.27 -10.50
C VAL A 265 -5.91 -13.26 -11.60
N TRP A 266 -4.84 -12.85 -12.27
CA TRP A 266 -4.87 -11.94 -13.41
C TRP A 266 -4.74 -12.70 -14.71
N TYR A 267 -5.60 -12.37 -15.65
CA TYR A 267 -5.58 -12.86 -17.02
C TYR A 267 -5.44 -11.70 -18.00
N ASN A 268 -4.77 -11.93 -19.11
CA ASN A 268 -4.84 -11.01 -20.24
C ASN A 268 -6.26 -10.98 -20.78
N GLN A 269 -6.77 -9.76 -21.03
CA GLN A 269 -8.05 -9.62 -21.71
C GLN A 269 -7.89 -9.98 -23.19
N GLY A 270 -8.68 -10.93 -23.69
CA GLY A 270 -8.64 -11.34 -25.10
C GLY A 270 -9.30 -12.69 -25.35
N LYS A 271 -9.22 -13.17 -26.59
CA LYS A 271 -9.79 -14.47 -26.99
C LYS A 271 -9.09 -15.63 -26.31
N ASP A 272 -7.77 -15.50 -26.13
CA ASP A 272 -6.92 -16.51 -25.47
C ASP A 272 -6.64 -16.02 -24.05
N LYS A 273 -7.56 -16.32 -23.12
CA LYS A 273 -7.37 -16.02 -21.70
C LYS A 273 -6.15 -16.78 -21.17
N THR A 274 -5.02 -16.13 -21.11
CA THR A 274 -3.82 -16.68 -20.49
C THR A 274 -3.60 -16.07 -19.11
N PRO A 275 -3.32 -16.89 -18.08
CA PRO A 275 -2.99 -16.36 -16.76
C PRO A 275 -1.70 -15.54 -16.83
N VAL A 276 -1.66 -14.42 -16.10
CA VAL A 276 -0.52 -13.50 -16.04
C VAL A 276 0.22 -13.66 -14.71
N ILE A 277 -0.53 -13.73 -13.62
CA ILE A 277 -0.01 -13.83 -12.25
C ILE A 277 -1.12 -14.20 -11.29
N GLY A 278 -0.81 -14.97 -10.25
CA GLY A 278 -1.62 -15.10 -9.05
C GLY A 278 -1.06 -14.25 -7.92
N GLU A 279 -1.89 -13.80 -7.00
CA GLU A 279 -1.48 -13.16 -5.76
C GLU A 279 -2.33 -13.68 -4.62
N PHE A 280 -1.68 -14.39 -3.73
CA PHE A 280 -2.24 -14.69 -2.41
C PHE A 280 -1.96 -13.53 -1.49
N SER A 281 -2.96 -13.06 -0.77
CA SER A 281 -2.77 -12.09 0.32
C SER A 281 -3.62 -12.44 1.51
N PHE A 282 -3.15 -12.01 2.69
CA PHE A 282 -3.97 -11.90 3.87
C PHE A 282 -3.64 -10.62 4.61
N SER A 283 -4.65 -10.00 5.21
CA SER A 283 -4.49 -8.74 5.95
C SER A 283 -5.09 -8.85 7.35
N TYR A 284 -4.48 -8.13 8.29
CA TYR A 284 -4.95 -8.01 9.66
C TYR A 284 -4.68 -6.61 10.21
N ASP A 285 -5.47 -6.20 11.22
CA ASP A 285 -5.32 -4.91 11.88
C ASP A 285 -4.12 -4.88 12.82
N ILE A 286 -3.46 -3.71 12.94
CA ILE A 286 -2.16 -3.58 13.64
C ILE A 286 -2.27 -3.63 15.16
N ASP A 287 -3.45 -3.50 15.74
CA ASP A 287 -3.65 -3.56 17.19
C ASP A 287 -3.12 -4.86 17.83
N ASP A 288 -2.86 -5.87 17.00
CA ASP A 288 -2.38 -7.20 17.38
C ASP A 288 -0.87 -7.42 17.08
N SER A 289 -0.03 -6.46 17.41
CA SER A 289 1.41 -6.46 17.06
C SER A 289 2.22 -7.63 17.65
N GLU A 290 1.73 -8.27 18.73
CA GLU A 290 2.46 -9.33 19.46
C GLU A 290 2.72 -10.60 18.64
N ASN A 291 1.98 -10.83 17.54
CA ASN A 291 2.07 -12.04 16.73
C ASN A 291 2.85 -11.91 15.42
N LYS A 292 3.44 -10.73 15.15
CA LYS A 292 4.14 -10.50 13.87
C LYS A 292 5.22 -11.53 13.57
N GLU A 293 6.03 -11.91 14.56
CA GLU A 293 7.10 -12.90 14.38
C GLU A 293 6.53 -14.29 14.01
N LYS A 294 5.44 -14.70 14.63
CA LYS A 294 4.76 -15.98 14.30
C LYS A 294 4.22 -15.94 12.87
N ILE A 295 3.62 -14.82 12.48
CA ILE A 295 3.10 -14.62 11.12
C ILE A 295 4.23 -14.62 10.09
N ASP A 296 5.34 -13.92 10.37
CA ASP A 296 6.53 -13.94 9.51
C ASP A 296 7.08 -15.36 9.35
N ASN A 297 7.10 -16.16 10.41
CA ASN A 297 7.54 -17.56 10.37
C ASN A 297 6.61 -18.43 9.53
N PHE A 298 5.30 -18.25 9.66
CA PHE A 298 4.32 -18.91 8.81
C PHE A 298 4.51 -18.56 7.33
N VAL A 299 4.72 -17.28 7.02
CA VAL A 299 4.99 -16.84 5.65
C VAL A 299 6.28 -17.45 5.11
N ARG A 300 7.32 -17.58 5.93
CA ARG A 300 8.56 -18.27 5.54
C ARG A 300 8.34 -19.76 5.29
N SER A 301 7.45 -20.40 6.04
CA SER A 301 7.05 -21.80 5.80
C SER A 301 6.30 -21.91 4.47
N LEU A 302 5.38 -20.99 4.18
CA LEU A 302 4.73 -20.92 2.86
C LEU A 302 5.74 -20.72 1.72
N GLN A 303 6.72 -19.82 1.88
CA GLN A 303 7.76 -19.61 0.87
C GLN A 303 8.57 -20.89 0.60
N ARG A 304 8.92 -21.65 1.63
CA ARG A 304 9.66 -22.91 1.45
C ARG A 304 8.83 -23.98 0.74
N GLU A 305 7.61 -24.21 1.22
CA GLU A 305 6.72 -25.23 0.66
C GLU A 305 6.28 -24.93 -0.77
N LEU A 306 6.06 -23.66 -1.07
CA LEU A 306 5.55 -23.19 -2.35
C LEU A 306 6.65 -22.63 -3.27
N SER A 307 7.93 -22.87 -2.97
CA SER A 307 9.07 -22.27 -3.69
C SER A 307 9.01 -22.46 -5.21
N SER A 308 8.54 -23.61 -5.68
CA SER A 308 8.36 -23.87 -7.13
C SER A 308 7.22 -23.06 -7.77
N SER A 309 6.23 -22.66 -6.97
CA SER A 309 5.02 -21.96 -7.41
C SER A 309 5.11 -20.45 -7.26
N ILE A 310 6.07 -19.92 -6.50
CA ILE A 310 6.23 -18.48 -6.26
C ILE A 310 6.87 -17.82 -7.48
N ALA A 311 6.31 -16.66 -7.85
CA ALA A 311 6.88 -15.77 -8.86
C ALA A 311 7.79 -14.75 -8.17
N ASP A 312 9.10 -14.91 -8.33
CA ASP A 312 10.09 -14.06 -7.68
C ASP A 312 10.48 -12.84 -8.51
N GLY A 313 10.89 -11.78 -7.81
CA GLY A 313 11.54 -10.61 -8.41
C GLY A 313 10.63 -9.77 -9.29
N ILE A 314 9.31 -9.87 -9.10
CA ILE A 314 8.33 -9.07 -9.84
C ILE A 314 7.18 -8.65 -8.92
N THR A 315 6.57 -7.51 -9.22
CA THR A 315 5.34 -7.04 -8.58
C THR A 315 4.22 -6.86 -9.62
N LYS A 316 2.96 -6.84 -9.19
CA LYS A 316 1.84 -6.53 -10.11
C LYS A 316 2.03 -5.18 -10.81
N THR A 317 2.61 -4.19 -10.12
CA THR A 317 2.90 -2.87 -10.70
C THR A 317 3.96 -2.99 -11.79
N GLU A 318 5.05 -3.71 -11.56
CA GLU A 318 6.10 -3.95 -12.58
C GLU A 318 5.59 -4.77 -13.77
N LEU A 319 4.64 -5.68 -13.56
CA LEU A 319 3.98 -6.36 -14.68
C LEU A 319 3.24 -5.40 -15.60
N ILE A 320 2.71 -4.30 -15.06
CA ILE A 320 1.97 -3.30 -15.83
C ILE A 320 2.93 -2.29 -16.46
N TYR A 321 3.84 -1.72 -15.69
CA TYR A 321 4.74 -0.63 -16.12
C TYR A 321 6.00 -1.12 -16.86
N GLY A 322 6.44 -2.35 -16.64
CA GLY A 322 7.78 -2.84 -16.95
C GLY A 322 8.70 -2.72 -15.73
N LYS A 323 9.81 -3.45 -15.74
CA LYS A 323 10.83 -3.34 -14.68
C LYS A 323 11.54 -1.99 -14.80
N LYS A 324 11.74 -1.31 -13.66
CA LYS A 324 12.57 -0.09 -13.62
C LYS A 324 14.01 -0.46 -14.03
N GLY A 325 14.49 0.06 -15.15
CA GLY A 325 15.89 -0.07 -15.61
C GLY A 325 16.11 -0.94 -16.83
N GLU A 326 15.07 -1.36 -17.55
CA GLU A 326 15.18 -2.03 -18.85
C GLU A 326 14.92 -1.06 -20.04
N GLU A 327 15.32 0.22 -19.93
CA GLU A 327 15.38 1.18 -21.05
C GLU A 327 16.81 1.29 -21.58
#